data_908abf4ea5564c33e7f59c91e9054641
#
_entry.id   908abf4ea5564c33e7f59c91e9054641
#
_cell.length_a   1.000
_cell.length_b   1.000
_cell.length_c   1.000
_cell.angle_alpha   90.00
_cell.angle_beta   90.00
_cell.angle_gamma   90.00
#
_symmetry.space_group_name_H-M   'P 1'
#
loop_
_entity.id
_entity.type
_entity.pdbx_description
1 polymer ?
#
loop_
_entity_poly.entity_id
_entity_poly.type
_entity_poly.pdbx_seq_one_letter_code
_entity_poly.pdbx_strand_id
1 'polypeptide(L)'
;DVEQMKEDMKDILADVEIGEANFWIGGETSEQIDARDVQAADERLIEPVMIIIIFLVLVIYLRALVTAIQLMTTVIVSFFAALGAGWLIITGVLGHEAMASSIPLYSFVFIIALGNDYNIFMISDVWKNRKRGLGHKESIAKGVASTGAVITSAGLILAGTFGVLATLP
;
A
#
# COMPACT_ATOMS: atom_id res chain seq x y z
N ASP A 1 -16.22 -22.10 13.98
CA ASP A 1 -15.50 -20.84 14.02
C ASP A 1 -14.41 -20.93 15.09
N VAL A 2 -13.13 -20.82 14.69
CA VAL A 2 -11.99 -21.07 15.60
C VAL A 2 -11.90 -20.02 16.70
N GLU A 3 -12.29 -18.76 16.43
CA GLU A 3 -12.34 -17.71 17.45
C GLU A 3 -13.38 -18.02 18.53
N GLN A 4 -14.55 -18.44 18.10
CA GLN A 4 -15.60 -18.84 19.00
C GLN A 4 -15.22 -20.06 19.84
N MET A 5 -14.52 -21.02 19.24
CA MET A 5 -13.96 -22.18 19.93
C MET A 5 -12.84 -21.81 20.92
N LYS A 6 -12.03 -20.78 20.63
CA LYS A 6 -11.03 -20.22 21.56
C LYS A 6 -11.71 -19.55 22.77
N GLU A 7 -12.80 -18.82 22.58
CA GLU A 7 -13.58 -18.20 23.65
C GLU A 7 -14.32 -19.25 24.51
N ASP A 8 -15.02 -20.17 23.86
CA ASP A 8 -15.74 -21.24 24.55
C ASP A 8 -14.80 -22.12 25.41
N MET A 9 -13.58 -22.40 24.88
CA MET A 9 -12.58 -23.14 25.64
C MET A 9 -11.98 -22.33 26.79
N LYS A 10 -11.81 -21.00 26.65
CA LYS A 10 -11.39 -20.15 27.78
C LYS A 10 -12.41 -20.14 28.89
N ASP A 11 -13.71 -20.08 28.55
CA ASP A 11 -14.80 -20.09 29.52
C ASP A 11 -14.90 -21.44 30.23
N ILE A 12 -14.76 -22.56 29.51
CA ILE A 12 -14.73 -23.90 30.09
C ILE A 12 -13.52 -24.08 31.03
N LEU A 13 -12.34 -23.56 30.65
CA LEU A 13 -11.15 -23.67 31.49
C LEU A 13 -11.17 -22.75 32.72
N ALA A 14 -11.90 -21.62 32.65
CA ALA A 14 -12.11 -20.74 33.80
C ALA A 14 -13.02 -21.37 34.85
N ASP A 15 -13.92 -22.28 34.44
CA ASP A 15 -14.87 -23.00 35.34
C ASP A 15 -14.26 -24.26 35.97
N VAL A 16 -13.13 -24.73 35.44
CA VAL A 16 -12.39 -25.88 35.96
C VAL A 16 -11.11 -25.36 36.62
N GLU A 17 -10.98 -25.47 37.95
CA GLU A 17 -9.74 -25.14 38.72
C GLU A 17 -8.54 -26.01 38.33
N ILE A 18 -8.15 -25.96 37.06
CA ILE A 18 -6.92 -26.53 36.57
C ILE A 18 -5.91 -25.38 36.60
N GLY A 19 -4.95 -25.43 37.53
CA GLY A 19 -3.89 -24.42 37.61
C GLY A 19 -3.23 -24.19 36.22
N GLU A 20 -2.64 -23.01 36.01
CA GLU A 20 -2.04 -22.47 34.78
C GLU A 20 -1.83 -23.50 33.65
N ALA A 21 -2.89 -23.95 32.98
CA ALA A 21 -2.80 -24.80 31.81
C ALA A 21 -2.77 -23.92 30.58
N ASN A 22 -1.60 -23.86 29.91
CA ASN A 22 -1.50 -23.29 28.59
C ASN A 22 -1.97 -24.32 27.56
N PHE A 23 -3.04 -23.99 26.84
CA PHE A 23 -3.49 -24.82 25.71
C PHE A 23 -3.17 -24.14 24.38
N TRP A 24 -2.83 -24.95 23.40
CA TRP A 24 -2.48 -24.51 22.07
C TRP A 24 -3.44 -25.14 21.08
N ILE A 25 -4.11 -24.32 20.27
CA ILE A 25 -4.93 -24.79 19.17
C ILE A 25 -4.05 -24.72 17.92
N GLY A 26 -3.77 -25.88 17.33
CA GLY A 26 -3.02 -25.99 16.09
C GLY A 26 -3.94 -26.38 14.92
N GLY A 27 -3.48 -26.13 13.71
CA GLY A 27 -4.16 -26.46 12.47
C GLY A 27 -4.12 -25.29 11.47
N GLU A 28 -4.32 -25.58 10.20
CA GLU A 28 -4.21 -24.61 9.12
C GLU A 28 -5.06 -23.35 9.33
N THR A 29 -6.29 -23.52 9.85
CA THR A 29 -7.18 -22.39 10.14
C THR A 29 -6.69 -21.52 11.30
N SER A 30 -6.08 -22.11 12.32
CA SER A 30 -5.49 -21.38 13.45
C SER A 30 -4.25 -20.60 13.00
N GLU A 31 -3.40 -21.20 12.18
CA GLU A 31 -2.22 -20.53 11.59
C GLU A 31 -2.63 -19.35 10.71
N GLN A 32 -3.72 -19.47 9.94
CA GLN A 32 -4.24 -18.38 9.13
C GLN A 32 -4.80 -17.22 9.98
N ILE A 33 -5.42 -17.50 11.13
CA ILE A 33 -5.91 -16.47 12.05
C ILE A 33 -4.73 -15.76 12.70
N ASP A 34 -3.77 -16.52 13.22
CA ASP A 34 -2.57 -15.95 13.84
C ASP A 34 -1.76 -15.09 12.83
N ALA A 35 -1.68 -15.55 11.58
CA ALA A 35 -1.07 -14.77 10.50
C ALA A 35 -1.81 -13.46 10.20
N ARG A 36 -3.15 -13.46 10.26
CA ARG A 36 -3.96 -12.23 10.10
C ARG A 36 -3.75 -11.25 11.23
N ASP A 37 -3.68 -11.73 12.48
CA ASP A 37 -3.46 -10.87 13.66
C ASP A 37 -2.08 -10.21 13.61
N VAL A 38 -1.04 -10.98 13.25
CA VAL A 38 0.32 -10.45 13.05
C VAL A 38 0.31 -9.42 11.91
N GLN A 39 -0.33 -9.74 10.80
CA GLN A 39 -0.41 -8.83 9.66
C GLN A 39 -1.15 -7.54 10.00
N ALA A 40 -2.26 -7.60 10.73
CA ALA A 40 -2.98 -6.41 11.18
C ALA A 40 -2.17 -5.55 12.15
N ALA A 41 -1.32 -6.16 12.98
CA ALA A 41 -0.40 -5.45 13.84
C ALA A 41 0.73 -4.77 13.03
N ASP A 42 1.27 -5.48 12.04
CA ASP A 42 2.28 -4.95 11.12
C ASP A 42 1.74 -3.78 10.30
N GLU A 43 0.54 -3.87 9.75
CA GLU A 43 -0.11 -2.78 9.00
C GLU A 43 -0.22 -1.51 9.84
N ARG A 44 -0.67 -1.63 11.08
CA ARG A 44 -0.83 -0.48 12.00
C ARG A 44 0.50 0.23 12.31
N LEU A 45 1.62 -0.48 12.24
CA LEU A 45 2.94 0.08 12.51
C LEU A 45 3.64 0.50 11.21
N ILE A 46 3.66 -0.36 10.21
CA ILE A 46 4.43 -0.17 8.97
C ILE A 46 3.86 0.99 8.16
N GLU A 47 2.54 1.06 7.96
CA GLU A 47 1.92 2.09 7.15
C GLU A 47 2.23 3.52 7.64
N PRO A 48 1.98 3.90 8.91
CA PRO A 48 2.27 5.26 9.37
C PRO A 48 3.76 5.56 9.40
N VAL A 49 4.61 4.58 9.75
CA VAL A 49 6.06 4.76 9.75
C VAL A 49 6.57 5.02 8.33
N MET A 50 6.11 4.27 7.34
CA MET A 50 6.48 4.49 5.95
C MET A 50 6.01 5.86 5.45
N ILE A 51 4.78 6.27 5.73
CA ILE A 51 4.26 7.59 5.37
C ILE A 51 5.14 8.69 5.94
N ILE A 52 5.51 8.60 7.22
CA ILE A 52 6.35 9.60 7.89
C ILE A 52 7.74 9.64 7.25
N ILE A 53 8.39 8.50 7.05
CA ILE A 53 9.74 8.45 6.46
C ILE A 53 9.72 9.04 5.05
N ILE A 54 8.79 8.63 4.21
CA ILE A 54 8.67 9.10 2.83
C ILE A 54 8.36 10.60 2.81
N PHE A 55 7.47 11.06 3.67
CA PHE A 55 7.16 12.48 3.80
C PHE A 55 8.38 13.30 4.19
N LEU A 56 9.17 12.84 5.16
CA LEU A 56 10.42 13.49 5.55
C LEU A 56 11.42 13.55 4.40
N VAL A 57 11.59 12.45 3.68
CA VAL A 57 12.46 12.39 2.50
C VAL A 57 11.99 13.40 1.43
N LEU A 58 10.68 13.46 1.15
CA LEU A 58 10.11 14.43 0.21
C LEU A 58 10.37 15.87 0.65
N VAL A 59 10.15 16.20 1.92
CA VAL A 59 10.38 17.56 2.45
C VAL A 59 11.86 17.95 2.32
N ILE A 60 12.77 17.06 2.67
CA ILE A 60 14.21 17.30 2.58
C ILE A 60 14.63 17.47 1.12
N TYR A 61 14.16 16.60 0.24
CA TYR A 61 14.52 16.61 -1.18
C TYR A 61 13.94 17.83 -1.91
N LEU A 62 12.66 18.11 -1.73
CA LEU A 62 11.96 19.19 -2.41
C LEU A 62 12.25 20.56 -1.77
N ARG A 63 12.68 20.61 -0.53
CA ARG A 63 12.81 21.85 0.26
C ARG A 63 11.56 22.74 0.21
N ALA A 64 10.39 22.14 0.06
CA ALA A 64 9.10 22.78 -0.10
C ALA A 64 8.00 21.95 0.56
N LEU A 65 7.60 22.34 1.76
CA LEU A 65 6.63 21.61 2.57
C LEU A 65 5.27 21.47 1.87
N VAL A 66 4.78 22.55 1.26
CA VAL A 66 3.47 22.55 0.57
C VAL A 66 3.45 21.53 -0.60
N THR A 67 4.53 21.51 -1.38
CA THR A 67 4.65 20.55 -2.49
C THR A 67 4.75 19.12 -2.00
N ALA A 68 5.47 18.87 -0.91
CA ALA A 68 5.56 17.55 -0.32
C ALA A 68 4.19 17.05 0.18
N ILE A 69 3.42 17.90 0.86
CA ILE A 69 2.06 17.57 1.31
C ILE A 69 1.16 17.25 0.10
N GLN A 70 1.20 18.09 -0.93
CA GLN A 70 0.37 17.90 -2.12
C GLN A 70 0.70 16.56 -2.83
N LEU A 71 1.97 16.25 -3.01
CA LEU A 71 2.39 15.00 -3.64
C LEU A 71 1.99 13.79 -2.80
N MET A 72 2.22 13.83 -1.49
CA MET A 72 1.82 12.76 -0.59
C MET A 72 0.31 12.52 -0.61
N THR A 73 -0.48 13.59 -0.55
CA THR A 73 -1.95 13.49 -0.65
C THR A 73 -2.37 12.83 -1.95
N THR A 74 -1.76 13.20 -3.08
CA THR A 74 -2.07 12.59 -4.38
C THR A 74 -1.77 11.10 -4.39
N VAL A 75 -0.65 10.66 -3.83
CA VAL A 75 -0.28 9.25 -3.76
C VAL A 75 -1.24 8.46 -2.87
N ILE A 76 -1.61 9.00 -1.71
CA ILE A 76 -2.57 8.37 -0.80
C ILE A 76 -3.96 8.23 -1.46
N VAL A 77 -4.45 9.28 -2.13
CA VAL A 77 -5.71 9.22 -2.88
C VAL A 77 -5.64 8.17 -3.99
N SER A 78 -4.51 8.10 -4.72
CA SER A 78 -4.30 7.09 -5.76
C SER A 78 -4.30 5.68 -5.19
N PHE A 79 -3.72 5.47 -4.01
CA PHE A 79 -3.76 4.18 -3.32
C PHE A 79 -5.19 3.73 -3.02
N PHE A 80 -6.00 4.59 -2.38
CA PHE A 80 -7.39 4.23 -2.07
C PHE A 80 -8.24 4.04 -3.33
N ALA A 81 -7.99 4.82 -4.38
CA ALA A 81 -8.67 4.65 -5.67
C ALA A 81 -8.32 3.30 -6.33
N ALA A 82 -7.04 2.92 -6.31
CA ALA A 82 -6.59 1.65 -6.86
C ALA A 82 -7.12 0.46 -6.05
N LEU A 83 -7.07 0.55 -4.71
CA LEU A 83 -7.60 -0.48 -3.82
C LEU A 83 -9.11 -0.67 -4.00
N GLY A 84 -9.86 0.44 -4.06
CA GLY A 84 -11.31 0.39 -4.32
C GLY A 84 -11.66 -0.17 -5.69
N ALA A 85 -10.93 0.20 -6.73
CA ALA A 85 -11.11 -0.38 -8.06
C ALA A 85 -10.77 -1.88 -8.08
N GLY A 86 -9.68 -2.27 -7.43
CA GLY A 86 -9.29 -3.68 -7.29
C GLY A 86 -10.35 -4.49 -6.56
N TRP A 87 -10.90 -3.94 -5.47
CA TRP A 87 -11.98 -4.58 -4.72
C TRP A 87 -13.24 -4.78 -5.58
N LEU A 88 -13.64 -3.76 -6.34
CA LEU A 88 -14.79 -3.86 -7.26
C LEU A 88 -14.59 -4.91 -8.35
N ILE A 89 -13.37 -5.04 -8.88
CA ILE A 89 -13.05 -6.05 -9.89
C ILE A 89 -13.09 -7.46 -9.27
N ILE A 90 -12.49 -7.66 -8.11
CA ILE A 90 -12.40 -8.96 -7.45
C ILE A 90 -13.79 -9.45 -7.03
N THR A 91 -14.61 -8.57 -6.43
CA THR A 91 -15.94 -8.96 -5.95
C THR A 91 -17.00 -8.89 -7.03
N GLY A 92 -17.00 -7.83 -7.87
CA GLY A 92 -18.04 -7.60 -8.86
C GLY A 92 -17.85 -8.35 -10.19
N VAL A 93 -16.59 -8.54 -10.61
CA VAL A 93 -16.30 -9.18 -11.93
C VAL A 93 -15.86 -10.62 -11.75
N LEU A 94 -14.98 -10.90 -10.80
CA LEU A 94 -14.45 -12.24 -10.57
C LEU A 94 -15.31 -13.08 -9.62
N GLY A 95 -16.25 -12.46 -8.89
CA GLY A 95 -17.19 -13.15 -8.03
C GLY A 95 -16.58 -13.75 -6.74
N HIS A 96 -15.41 -13.27 -6.33
CA HIS A 96 -14.81 -13.66 -5.06
C HIS A 96 -15.46 -12.94 -3.89
N GLU A 97 -15.69 -13.63 -2.78
CA GLU A 97 -16.36 -13.07 -1.61
C GLU A 97 -15.48 -12.05 -0.85
N ALA A 98 -14.17 -12.20 -0.94
CA ALA A 98 -13.21 -11.32 -0.25
C ALA A 98 -11.89 -11.19 -1.00
N MET A 99 -11.17 -10.11 -0.69
CA MET A 99 -9.79 -9.89 -1.09
C MET A 99 -8.86 -10.52 -0.03
N ALA A 100 -7.73 -11.10 -0.46
CA ALA A 100 -6.74 -11.61 0.48
C ALA A 100 -6.22 -10.48 1.39
N SER A 101 -6.07 -10.75 2.69
CA SER A 101 -5.70 -9.76 3.71
C SER A 101 -4.34 -9.08 3.43
N SER A 102 -3.43 -9.75 2.72
CA SER A 102 -2.11 -9.21 2.36
C SER A 102 -2.11 -8.20 1.22
N ILE A 103 -3.16 -8.18 0.38
CA ILE A 103 -3.22 -7.31 -0.80
C ILE A 103 -3.16 -5.81 -0.44
N PRO A 104 -3.88 -5.31 0.57
CA PRO A 104 -3.81 -3.90 0.95
C PRO A 104 -2.39 -3.46 1.31
N LEU A 105 -1.69 -4.21 2.16
CA LEU A 105 -0.34 -3.89 2.59
C LEU A 105 0.66 -3.87 1.42
N TYR A 106 0.68 -4.91 0.59
CA TYR A 106 1.57 -4.94 -0.57
C TYR A 106 1.25 -3.85 -1.59
N SER A 107 -0.03 -3.60 -1.85
CA SER A 107 -0.46 -2.51 -2.72
C SER A 107 -0.05 -1.15 -2.18
N PHE A 108 -0.15 -0.95 -0.87
CA PHE A 108 0.30 0.26 -0.18
C PHE A 108 1.80 0.49 -0.40
N VAL A 109 2.63 -0.50 -0.10
CA VAL A 109 4.09 -0.42 -0.27
C VAL A 109 4.46 -0.09 -1.72
N PHE A 110 3.88 -0.81 -2.68
CA PHE A 110 4.19 -0.60 -4.10
C PHE A 110 3.73 0.77 -4.60
N ILE A 111 2.50 1.18 -4.32
CA ILE A 111 1.94 2.43 -4.84
C ILE A 111 2.63 3.64 -4.20
N ILE A 112 2.93 3.58 -2.90
CA ILE A 112 3.61 4.68 -2.22
C ILE A 112 5.06 4.79 -2.67
N ALA A 113 5.80 3.68 -2.74
CA ALA A 113 7.20 3.70 -3.19
C ALA A 113 7.30 4.21 -4.62
N LEU A 114 6.63 3.57 -5.58
CA LEU A 114 6.69 3.92 -6.99
C LEU A 114 6.06 5.29 -7.29
N GLY A 115 4.92 5.61 -6.64
CA GLY A 115 4.24 6.89 -6.83
C GLY A 115 5.11 8.07 -6.41
N ASN A 116 5.85 7.95 -5.32
CA ASN A 116 6.78 8.98 -4.89
C ASN A 116 7.99 9.11 -5.81
N ASP A 117 8.57 8.02 -6.26
CA ASP A 117 9.72 8.05 -7.18
C ASP A 117 9.37 8.74 -8.49
N TYR A 118 8.21 8.46 -9.06
CA TYR A 118 7.73 9.12 -10.26
C TYR A 118 7.43 10.61 -10.04
N ASN A 119 6.87 10.96 -8.90
CA ASN A 119 6.63 12.34 -8.52
C ASN A 119 7.95 13.13 -8.38
N ILE A 120 8.95 12.56 -7.70
CA ILE A 120 10.29 13.15 -7.57
C ILE A 120 10.93 13.33 -8.93
N PHE A 121 10.83 12.34 -9.81
CA PHE A 121 11.39 12.39 -11.16
C PHE A 121 10.76 13.54 -11.96
N MET A 122 9.43 13.66 -11.97
CA MET A 122 8.71 14.71 -12.66
C MET A 122 9.07 16.11 -12.12
N ILE A 123 9.02 16.29 -10.80
CA ILE A 123 9.35 17.58 -10.18
C ILE A 123 10.79 17.98 -10.41
N SER A 124 11.72 17.03 -10.40
CA SER A 124 13.14 17.28 -10.72
C SER A 124 13.29 17.89 -12.12
N ASP A 125 12.53 17.39 -13.10
CA ASP A 125 12.59 17.90 -14.46
C ASP A 125 11.92 19.27 -14.60
N VAL A 126 10.82 19.52 -13.90
CA VAL A 126 10.22 20.85 -13.79
C VAL A 126 11.22 21.86 -13.20
N TRP A 127 11.95 21.49 -12.17
CA TRP A 127 12.97 22.37 -11.57
C TRP A 127 14.12 22.66 -12.50
N LYS A 128 14.60 21.66 -13.27
CA LYS A 128 15.63 21.87 -14.29
C LYS A 128 15.17 22.91 -15.33
N ASN A 129 13.93 22.80 -15.79
CA ASN A 129 13.35 23.73 -16.73
C ASN A 129 13.22 25.15 -16.15
N ARG A 130 12.82 25.25 -14.88
CA ARG A 130 12.80 26.56 -14.16
C ARG A 130 14.19 27.19 -14.08
N LYS A 131 15.20 26.41 -13.72
CA LYS A 131 16.60 26.90 -13.67
C LYS A 131 17.13 27.38 -15.01
N ARG A 132 16.57 26.87 -16.11
CA ARG A 132 16.91 27.32 -17.49
C ARG A 132 16.18 28.61 -17.89
N GLY A 133 15.41 29.21 -16.97
CA GLY A 133 14.72 30.49 -17.20
C GLY A 133 13.31 30.38 -17.79
N LEU A 134 12.76 29.16 -17.94
CA LEU A 134 11.40 29.00 -18.45
C LEU A 134 10.36 29.50 -17.43
N GLY A 135 9.24 30.00 -17.94
CA GLY A 135 8.09 30.38 -17.12
C GLY A 135 7.52 29.20 -16.33
N HIS A 136 6.77 29.48 -15.26
CA HIS A 136 6.26 28.44 -14.37
C HIS A 136 5.39 27.39 -15.11
N LYS A 137 4.41 27.87 -15.87
CA LYS A 137 3.51 26.99 -16.65
C LYS A 137 4.27 26.18 -17.71
N GLU A 138 5.21 26.81 -18.40
CA GLU A 138 6.00 26.14 -19.43
C GLU A 138 6.94 25.09 -18.84
N SER A 139 7.53 25.35 -17.67
CA SER A 139 8.37 24.38 -16.97
C SER A 139 7.59 23.13 -16.56
N ILE A 140 6.36 23.29 -16.09
CA ILE A 140 5.46 22.18 -15.76
C ILE A 140 5.10 21.41 -17.03
N ALA A 141 4.63 22.09 -18.07
CA ALA A 141 4.24 21.45 -19.32
C ALA A 141 5.38 20.64 -19.95
N LYS A 142 6.59 21.19 -19.97
CA LYS A 142 7.78 20.49 -20.47
C LYS A 142 8.19 19.33 -19.56
N GLY A 143 8.15 19.52 -18.23
CA GLY A 143 8.44 18.45 -17.28
C GLY A 143 7.48 17.26 -17.45
N VAL A 144 6.19 17.52 -17.53
CA VAL A 144 5.19 16.47 -17.77
C VAL A 144 5.37 15.80 -19.14
N ALA A 145 5.66 16.59 -20.20
CA ALA A 145 5.85 16.04 -21.54
C ALA A 145 7.10 15.15 -21.64
N SER A 146 8.20 15.54 -20.98
CA SER A 146 9.46 14.78 -21.02
C SER A 146 9.42 13.51 -20.15
N THR A 147 8.75 13.56 -19.01
CA THR A 147 8.70 12.43 -18.08
C THR A 147 7.49 11.52 -18.30
N GLY A 148 6.41 12.05 -18.86
CA GLY A 148 5.14 11.34 -18.98
C GLY A 148 5.23 10.05 -19.79
N ALA A 149 5.97 10.05 -20.91
CA ALA A 149 6.17 8.84 -21.71
C ALA A 149 6.91 7.74 -20.93
N VAL A 150 7.94 8.12 -20.15
CA VAL A 150 8.71 7.17 -19.33
C VAL A 150 7.83 6.60 -18.21
N ILE A 151 7.09 7.44 -17.49
CA ILE A 151 6.20 7.03 -16.41
C ILE A 151 5.09 6.11 -16.95
N THR A 152 4.48 6.47 -18.08
CA THR A 152 3.42 5.67 -18.69
C THR A 152 3.92 4.31 -19.16
N SER A 153 5.08 4.27 -19.84
CA SER A 153 5.65 3.01 -20.29
C SER A 153 6.07 2.10 -19.13
N ALA A 154 6.67 2.66 -18.07
CA ALA A 154 7.01 1.92 -16.88
C ALA A 154 5.75 1.37 -16.16
N GLY A 155 4.70 2.18 -16.06
CA GLY A 155 3.41 1.76 -15.51
C GLY A 155 2.76 0.62 -16.31
N LEU A 156 2.80 0.68 -17.64
CA LEU A 156 2.29 -0.38 -18.50
C LEU A 156 3.09 -1.69 -18.38
N ILE A 157 4.41 -1.59 -18.30
CA ILE A 157 5.27 -2.76 -18.09
C ILE A 157 4.95 -3.41 -16.74
N LEU A 158 4.85 -2.60 -15.68
CA LEU A 158 4.52 -3.08 -14.35
C LEU A 158 3.13 -3.74 -14.31
N ALA A 159 2.12 -3.09 -14.89
CA ALA A 159 0.77 -3.64 -15.00
C ALA A 159 0.75 -4.97 -15.78
N GLY A 160 1.51 -5.06 -16.88
CA GLY A 160 1.67 -6.30 -17.64
C GLY A 160 2.33 -7.41 -16.82
N THR A 161 3.37 -7.09 -16.06
CA THR A 161 4.08 -8.05 -15.19
C THR A 161 3.16 -8.61 -14.12
N PHE A 162 2.43 -7.75 -13.40
CA PHE A 162 1.46 -8.21 -12.39
C PHE A 162 0.26 -8.92 -13.03
N GLY A 163 -0.17 -8.49 -14.22
CA GLY A 163 -1.22 -9.17 -14.98
C GLY A 163 -0.87 -10.62 -15.33
N VAL A 164 0.39 -10.87 -15.72
CA VAL A 164 0.88 -12.24 -15.95
C VAL A 164 0.90 -13.05 -14.65
N LEU A 165 1.34 -12.45 -13.53
CA LEU A 165 1.31 -13.14 -12.23
C LEU A 165 -0.10 -13.59 -11.83
N ALA A 166 -1.13 -12.80 -12.16
CA ALA A 166 -2.52 -13.14 -11.87
C ALA A 166 -3.05 -14.35 -12.69
N THR A 167 -2.33 -14.77 -13.73
CA THR A 167 -2.69 -15.95 -14.56
C THR A 167 -1.97 -17.23 -14.14
N LEU A 168 -1.05 -17.14 -13.19
CA LEU A 168 -0.34 -18.31 -12.66
C LEU A 168 -1.23 -19.04 -11.65
N PRO A 169 -1.24 -20.38 -11.66
CA PRO A 169 -2.02 -21.20 -10.74
C PRO A 169 -1.48 -21.13 -9.32
#